data_1de5582ba6a5bd0739956d9df7eeebac
#
_entry.id   1de5582ba6a5bd0739956d9df7eeebac
#
_cell.length_a   1.000
_cell.length_b   1.000
_cell.length_c   1.000
_cell.angle_alpha   90.00
_cell.angle_beta   90.00
_cell.angle_gamma   90.00
#
_symmetry.space_group_name_H-M   'P 1'
#
loop_
_entity.id
_entity.type
_entity.pdbx_description
1 polymer ?
#
loop_
_entity_poly.entity_id
_entity_poly.type
_entity_poly.pdbx_seq_one_letter_code
_entity_poly.pdbx_strand_id
1 'polypeptide(L)'
;MENRMIRLNARHAGGNAGENSFKYSADIPSSWIKQLNMSTNDKFTASLEDETIVLRKKAPSDPDAFLNYAQQLGHKVTIFQFYDKDVLCSTIAADFTSQQVAVYDTVKEPERQAFGVNKDPTWEDFLSFLEDRCIPRTRVGIDKYLHACGIDSYDVFSLIRCTEGRMAEDNQWIKEMR
;
A
#
# COMPACT_ATOMS: atom_id res chain seq x y z
N MET A 1 21.87 -8.00 -15.80
CA MET A 1 20.81 -8.76 -15.12
C MET A 1 21.34 -10.17 -14.90
N GLU A 2 21.36 -10.67 -13.66
CA GLU A 2 21.85 -12.01 -13.36
C GLU A 2 20.69 -12.99 -13.43
N ASN A 3 20.78 -14.02 -14.28
CA ASN A 3 19.76 -15.06 -14.44
C ASN A 3 20.30 -16.39 -13.93
N ARG A 4 19.49 -17.12 -13.16
CA ARG A 4 19.82 -18.49 -12.72
C ARG A 4 18.60 -19.38 -12.88
N MET A 5 18.84 -20.61 -13.29
CA MET A 5 17.81 -21.65 -13.20
C MET A 5 17.69 -22.10 -11.74
N ILE A 6 16.48 -22.08 -11.21
CA ILE A 6 16.14 -22.61 -9.88
C ILE A 6 15.16 -23.78 -10.05
N ARG A 7 15.23 -24.72 -9.10
CA ARG A 7 14.33 -25.87 -9.07
C ARG A 7 13.14 -25.59 -8.20
N LEU A 8 11.94 -25.89 -8.70
CA LEU A 8 10.74 -25.93 -7.89
C LEU A 8 10.64 -27.28 -7.18
N ASN A 9 10.59 -27.28 -5.88
CA ASN A 9 10.45 -28.46 -5.04
C ASN A 9 8.99 -28.59 -4.58
N ALA A 10 8.43 -29.79 -4.64
CA ALA A 10 7.10 -30.10 -4.15
C ALA A 10 7.19 -31.11 -3.01
N ARG A 11 6.41 -30.89 -1.94
CA ARG A 11 6.24 -31.84 -0.84
C ARG A 11 4.78 -31.87 -0.41
N HIS A 12 4.30 -32.99 0.07
CA HIS A 12 2.94 -33.11 0.62
C HIS A 12 2.71 -32.08 1.71
N ALA A 13 1.52 -31.46 1.71
CA ALA A 13 1.20 -30.37 2.65
C ALA A 13 1.14 -30.82 4.10
N GLY A 14 0.87 -32.13 4.37
CA GLY A 14 0.77 -32.70 5.72
C GLY A 14 -0.48 -32.21 6.50
N GLY A 15 -0.78 -32.83 7.64
CA GLY A 15 -1.94 -32.49 8.46
C GLY A 15 -3.28 -32.85 7.82
N ASN A 16 -4.31 -32.07 8.04
CA ASN A 16 -5.67 -32.25 7.49
C ASN A 16 -5.82 -31.82 6.02
N ALA A 17 -4.74 -31.60 5.30
CA ALA A 17 -4.76 -31.29 3.88
C ALA A 17 -5.12 -32.55 3.09
N GLY A 18 -5.99 -32.42 2.05
CA GLY A 18 -6.38 -33.56 1.21
C GLY A 18 -5.19 -34.24 0.55
N GLU A 19 -5.36 -35.52 0.14
CA GLU A 19 -4.31 -36.39 -0.40
C GLU A 19 -3.51 -35.78 -1.57
N ASN A 20 -4.09 -34.84 -2.32
CA ASN A 20 -3.47 -34.16 -3.46
C ASN A 20 -2.96 -32.74 -3.14
N SER A 21 -2.83 -32.38 -1.86
CA SER A 21 -2.35 -31.06 -1.46
C SER A 21 -0.82 -31.03 -1.36
N PHE A 22 -0.19 -30.15 -2.17
CA PHE A 22 1.27 -29.97 -2.19
C PHE A 22 1.64 -28.55 -1.76
N LYS A 23 2.76 -28.44 -1.04
CA LYS A 23 3.48 -27.18 -0.82
C LYS A 23 4.65 -27.12 -1.79
N TYR A 24 4.77 -25.99 -2.45
CA TYR A 24 5.87 -25.72 -3.37
C TYR A 24 6.89 -24.79 -2.74
N SER A 25 8.18 -24.97 -3.02
CA SER A 25 9.25 -24.10 -2.59
C SER A 25 10.33 -24.01 -3.68
N ALA A 26 10.98 -22.87 -3.75
CA ALA A 26 12.11 -22.65 -4.65
C ALA A 26 13.30 -22.12 -3.86
N ASP A 27 14.51 -22.59 -4.19
CA ASP A 27 15.72 -22.16 -3.52
C ASP A 27 16.22 -20.86 -4.15
N ILE A 28 16.23 -19.78 -3.36
CA ILE A 28 16.77 -18.48 -3.78
C ILE A 28 18.28 -18.48 -3.55
N PRO A 29 19.11 -18.09 -4.54
CA PRO A 29 20.56 -18.03 -4.36
C PRO A 29 20.97 -17.16 -3.18
N SER A 30 21.85 -17.66 -2.33
CA SER A 30 22.31 -16.94 -1.12
C SER A 30 23.02 -15.62 -1.44
N SER A 31 23.63 -15.51 -2.63
CA SER A 31 24.21 -14.26 -3.12
C SER A 31 23.15 -13.16 -3.30
N TRP A 32 21.96 -13.52 -3.81
CA TRP A 32 20.85 -12.57 -3.97
C TRP A 32 20.27 -12.14 -2.62
N ILE A 33 20.15 -13.09 -1.67
CA ILE A 33 19.72 -12.78 -0.30
C ILE A 33 20.65 -11.75 0.35
N LYS A 34 21.98 -11.95 0.20
CA LYS A 34 22.98 -11.00 0.72
C LYS A 34 22.93 -9.65 0.01
N GLN A 35 22.85 -9.64 -1.33
CA GLN A 35 22.80 -8.42 -2.14
C GLN A 35 21.57 -7.57 -1.80
N LEU A 36 20.43 -8.20 -1.55
CA LEU A 36 19.17 -7.54 -1.20
C LEU A 36 19.02 -7.29 0.31
N ASN A 37 20.05 -7.59 1.09
CA ASN A 37 20.04 -7.48 2.55
C ASN A 37 18.78 -8.11 3.18
N MET A 38 18.47 -9.34 2.75
CA MET A 38 17.32 -10.10 3.23
C MET A 38 17.70 -11.00 4.39
N SER A 39 16.74 -11.23 5.28
CA SER A 39 16.86 -12.15 6.42
C SER A 39 15.68 -13.12 6.48
N THR A 40 15.82 -14.19 7.28
CA THR A 40 14.74 -15.17 7.49
C THR A 40 13.52 -14.59 8.24
N ASN A 41 13.67 -13.42 8.85
CA ASN A 41 12.60 -12.72 9.57
C ASN A 41 11.83 -11.74 8.69
N ASP A 42 12.34 -11.47 7.47
CA ASP A 42 11.66 -10.57 6.55
C ASP A 42 10.36 -11.19 6.04
N LYS A 43 9.34 -10.36 5.93
CA LYS A 43 8.08 -10.71 5.29
C LYS A 43 8.13 -10.31 3.81
N PHE A 44 7.42 -11.05 2.99
CA PHE A 44 7.32 -10.81 1.56
C PHE A 44 5.86 -10.84 1.14
N THR A 45 5.49 -9.97 0.22
CA THR A 45 4.29 -10.11 -0.59
C THR A 45 4.64 -10.87 -1.85
N ALA A 46 3.76 -11.79 -2.26
CA ALA A 46 3.88 -12.52 -3.53
C ALA A 46 2.72 -12.11 -4.42
N SER A 47 3.01 -11.64 -5.63
CA SER A 47 2.01 -11.38 -6.67
C SER A 47 2.27 -12.26 -7.88
N LEU A 48 1.19 -12.66 -8.57
CA LEU A 48 1.25 -13.30 -9.88
C LEU A 48 0.92 -12.22 -10.91
N GLU A 49 1.91 -11.84 -11.69
CA GLU A 49 1.81 -10.82 -12.74
C GLU A 49 2.06 -11.52 -14.08
N ASP A 50 0.98 -11.73 -14.85
CA ASP A 50 0.99 -12.58 -16.06
C ASP A 50 1.55 -13.97 -15.76
N GLU A 51 2.72 -14.32 -16.30
CA GLU A 51 3.40 -15.61 -16.07
C GLU A 51 4.54 -15.52 -15.05
N THR A 52 4.63 -14.41 -14.30
CA THR A 52 5.75 -14.12 -13.39
C THR A 52 5.29 -14.06 -11.94
N ILE A 53 5.97 -14.79 -11.06
CA ILE A 53 5.80 -14.65 -9.62
C ILE A 53 6.79 -13.59 -9.14
N VAL A 54 6.27 -12.49 -8.63
CA VAL A 54 7.05 -11.40 -8.06
C VAL A 54 7.02 -11.48 -6.55
N LEU A 55 8.18 -11.52 -5.92
CA LEU A 55 8.34 -11.44 -4.46
C LEU A 55 8.88 -10.06 -4.11
N ARG A 56 8.11 -9.28 -3.38
CA ARG A 56 8.55 -7.97 -2.86
C ARG A 56 8.76 -8.05 -1.35
N LYS A 57 9.92 -7.62 -0.88
CA LYS A 57 10.17 -7.48 0.56
C LYS A 57 9.17 -6.47 1.10
N LYS A 58 8.47 -6.86 2.16
CA LYS A 58 7.54 -5.98 2.83
C LYS A 58 8.31 -4.95 3.65
N ALA A 59 7.99 -3.68 3.44
CA ALA A 59 8.53 -2.60 4.25
C ALA A 59 8.07 -2.72 5.72
N PRO A 60 8.81 -2.15 6.67
CA PRO A 60 8.38 -2.10 8.07
C PRO A 60 7.02 -1.41 8.20
N SER A 61 6.17 -1.89 9.12
CA SER A 61 4.87 -1.25 9.40
C SER A 61 4.99 -0.02 10.32
N ASP A 62 6.11 0.12 11.02
CA ASP A 62 6.41 1.33 11.80
C ASP A 62 6.80 2.47 10.85
N PRO A 63 6.16 3.66 10.95
CA PRO A 63 6.36 4.74 9.98
C PRO A 63 7.79 5.28 9.93
N ASP A 64 8.48 5.38 11.05
CA ASP A 64 9.86 5.89 11.07
C ASP A 64 10.81 4.87 10.45
N ALA A 65 10.63 3.59 10.77
CA ALA A 65 11.36 2.50 10.13
C ALA A 65 11.04 2.38 8.64
N PHE A 66 9.77 2.62 8.25
CA PHE A 66 9.35 2.67 6.85
C PHE A 66 10.04 3.79 6.07
N LEU A 67 10.06 5.01 6.63
CA LEU A 67 10.72 6.16 6.00
C LEU A 67 12.22 5.92 5.83
N ASN A 68 12.88 5.41 6.88
CA ASN A 68 14.31 5.07 6.82
C ASN A 68 14.59 3.98 5.77
N TYR A 69 13.76 2.95 5.69
CA TYR A 69 13.87 1.88 4.71
C TYR A 69 13.73 2.42 3.27
N ALA A 70 12.70 3.21 3.01
CA ALA A 70 12.48 3.81 1.69
C ALA A 70 13.61 4.77 1.29
N GLN A 71 14.11 5.56 2.24
CA GLN A 71 15.24 6.46 2.02
C GLN A 71 16.53 5.70 1.65
N GLN A 72 16.83 4.59 2.32
CA GLN A 72 17.98 3.74 1.99
C GLN A 72 17.90 3.16 0.57
N LEU A 73 16.69 2.95 0.05
CA LEU A 73 16.44 2.48 -1.31
C LEU A 73 16.39 3.62 -2.33
N GLY A 74 16.47 4.87 -1.91
CA GLY A 74 16.32 6.04 -2.79
C GLY A 74 14.88 6.24 -3.28
N HIS A 75 13.89 5.71 -2.58
CA HIS A 75 12.49 5.83 -2.94
C HIS A 75 11.90 7.16 -2.50
N LYS A 76 10.87 7.62 -3.24
CA LYS A 76 10.10 8.81 -2.88
C LYS A 76 8.88 8.41 -2.07
N VAL A 77 8.84 8.86 -0.82
CA VAL A 77 7.67 8.69 0.07
C VAL A 77 6.90 10.00 0.14
N THR A 78 5.58 9.89 0.09
CA THR A 78 4.66 11.00 0.36
C THR A 78 3.91 10.70 1.65
N ILE A 79 3.79 11.71 2.50
CA ILE A 79 3.05 11.62 3.76
C ILE A 79 1.66 12.20 3.57
N PHE A 80 0.65 11.47 4.03
CA PHE A 80 -0.73 11.94 4.13
C PHE A 80 -1.14 11.96 5.59
N GLN A 81 -1.87 13.00 5.98
CA GLN A 81 -2.47 13.13 7.31
C GLN A 81 -3.99 13.11 7.18
N PHE A 82 -4.62 12.19 7.88
CA PHE A 82 -6.06 12.03 7.92
C PHE A 82 -6.62 12.58 9.22
N TYR A 83 -7.64 13.41 9.09
CA TYR A 83 -8.24 14.15 10.18
C TYR A 83 -9.73 13.86 10.33
N ASP A 84 -10.24 13.97 11.53
CA ASP A 84 -11.67 14.13 11.84
C ASP A 84 -11.83 15.48 12.57
N LYS A 85 -12.50 16.44 11.93
CA LYS A 85 -12.49 17.86 12.32
C LYS A 85 -11.04 18.37 12.41
N ASP A 86 -10.61 18.78 13.60
CA ASP A 86 -9.27 19.30 13.86
C ASP A 86 -8.34 18.27 14.52
N VAL A 87 -8.80 17.02 14.68
CA VAL A 87 -8.03 15.96 15.32
C VAL A 87 -7.32 15.13 14.26
N LEU A 88 -5.99 15.08 14.31
CA LEU A 88 -5.19 14.15 13.51
C LEU A 88 -5.50 12.71 13.96
N CYS A 89 -6.00 11.89 13.06
CA CYS A 89 -6.42 10.52 13.36
C CYS A 89 -5.44 9.47 12.86
N SER A 90 -4.89 9.67 11.65
CA SER A 90 -3.89 8.77 11.08
C SER A 90 -2.84 9.52 10.27
N THR A 91 -1.61 9.04 10.30
CA THR A 91 -0.54 9.44 9.39
C THR A 91 -0.21 8.26 8.49
N ILE A 92 -0.23 8.46 7.18
CA ILE A 92 0.00 7.45 6.16
C ILE A 92 1.28 7.81 5.41
N ALA A 93 2.26 6.92 5.43
CA ALA A 93 3.46 7.02 4.60
C ALA A 93 3.28 6.14 3.36
N ALA A 94 3.27 6.74 2.18
CA ALA A 94 3.04 6.05 0.91
C ALA A 94 4.30 6.09 0.04
N ASP A 95 4.90 4.93 -0.23
CA ASP A 95 6.02 4.75 -1.15
C ASP A 95 5.48 4.41 -2.54
N PHE A 96 5.50 5.38 -3.42
CA PHE A 96 5.02 5.24 -4.80
C PHE A 96 5.93 4.39 -5.68
N THR A 97 7.19 4.20 -5.28
CA THR A 97 8.16 3.41 -6.06
C THR A 97 7.92 1.92 -5.87
N SER A 98 7.71 1.49 -4.62
CA SER A 98 7.49 0.07 -4.29
C SER A 98 6.01 -0.28 -4.11
N GLN A 99 5.10 0.71 -4.19
CA GLN A 99 3.67 0.56 -3.94
C GLN A 99 3.38 -0.08 -2.59
N GLN A 100 3.97 0.51 -1.55
CA GLN A 100 3.79 0.07 -0.16
C GLN A 100 3.36 1.25 0.71
N VAL A 101 2.65 0.95 1.78
CA VAL A 101 2.19 1.95 2.73
C VAL A 101 2.46 1.49 4.16
N ALA A 102 2.66 2.47 5.04
CA ALA A 102 2.62 2.27 6.48
C ALA A 102 1.67 3.30 7.10
N VAL A 103 0.98 2.91 8.17
CA VAL A 103 0.02 3.78 8.86
C VAL A 103 0.34 3.84 10.35
N TYR A 104 0.20 5.03 10.90
CA TYR A 104 0.23 5.27 12.34
C TYR A 104 -1.06 5.99 12.75
N ASP A 105 -1.85 5.35 13.62
CA ASP A 105 -3.09 5.89 14.16
C ASP A 105 -2.83 6.57 15.49
N THR A 106 -3.31 7.80 15.64
CA THR A 106 -3.22 8.59 16.87
C THR A 106 -4.46 8.44 17.75
N VAL A 107 -5.55 7.89 17.18
CA VAL A 107 -6.82 7.65 17.87
C VAL A 107 -7.07 6.13 17.96
N LYS A 108 -7.93 5.73 18.92
CA LYS A 108 -8.23 4.32 19.17
C LYS A 108 -9.50 3.83 18.46
N GLU A 109 -10.40 4.74 18.17
CA GLU A 109 -11.69 4.48 17.56
C GLU A 109 -11.52 4.11 16.08
N PRO A 110 -11.83 2.85 15.67
CA PRO A 110 -11.57 2.40 14.30
C PRO A 110 -12.30 3.22 13.23
N GLU A 111 -13.50 3.73 13.52
CA GLU A 111 -14.30 4.56 12.62
C GLU A 111 -13.67 5.93 12.32
N ARG A 112 -12.67 6.33 13.11
CA ARG A 112 -11.91 7.56 12.94
C ARG A 112 -10.51 7.32 12.35
N GLN A 113 -10.13 6.06 12.14
CA GLN A 113 -8.84 5.69 11.55
C GLN A 113 -8.98 5.53 10.04
N ALA A 114 -7.92 5.85 9.29
CA ALA A 114 -7.92 5.80 7.83
C ALA A 114 -8.28 4.40 7.29
N PHE A 115 -7.80 3.35 7.94
CA PHE A 115 -8.04 1.96 7.53
C PHE A 115 -8.81 1.15 8.59
N GLY A 116 -9.47 1.81 9.51
CA GLY A 116 -10.23 1.15 10.56
C GLY A 116 -9.39 0.16 11.38
N VAL A 117 -9.82 -1.09 11.43
CA VAL A 117 -9.12 -2.17 12.15
C VAL A 117 -7.91 -2.74 11.40
N ASN A 118 -7.75 -2.41 10.10
CA ASN A 118 -6.62 -2.88 9.30
C ASN A 118 -5.35 -2.08 9.65
N LYS A 119 -4.43 -2.72 10.38
CA LYS A 119 -3.15 -2.09 10.78
C LYS A 119 -2.00 -2.34 9.81
N ASP A 120 -2.27 -3.03 8.74
CA ASP A 120 -1.29 -3.43 7.74
C ASP A 120 -1.87 -3.30 6.33
N PRO A 121 -2.27 -2.06 5.95
CA PRO A 121 -2.94 -1.80 4.68
C PRO A 121 -2.02 -2.12 3.50
N THR A 122 -2.62 -2.62 2.44
CA THR A 122 -1.98 -2.80 1.14
C THR A 122 -2.00 -1.50 0.34
N TRP A 123 -1.32 -1.48 -0.79
CA TRP A 123 -1.40 -0.37 -1.75
C TRP A 123 -2.82 -0.19 -2.31
N GLU A 124 -3.50 -1.31 -2.57
CA GLU A 124 -4.88 -1.35 -3.03
C GLU A 124 -5.84 -0.76 -1.97
N ASP A 125 -5.65 -1.11 -0.69
CA ASP A 125 -6.42 -0.52 0.41
C ASP A 125 -6.23 1.01 0.46
N PHE A 126 -5.01 1.47 0.24
CA PHE A 126 -4.72 2.91 0.19
C PHE A 126 -5.39 3.61 -0.98
N LEU A 127 -5.32 3.04 -2.18
CA LEU A 127 -6.01 3.60 -3.34
C LEU A 127 -7.53 3.62 -3.15
N SER A 128 -8.12 2.53 -2.63
CA SER A 128 -9.54 2.44 -2.33
C SER A 128 -9.96 3.50 -1.30
N PHE A 129 -9.17 3.66 -0.23
CA PHE A 129 -9.42 4.70 0.78
C PHE A 129 -9.44 6.11 0.16
N LEU A 130 -8.50 6.42 -0.73
CA LEU A 130 -8.49 7.73 -1.42
C LEU A 130 -9.67 7.88 -2.40
N GLU A 131 -10.03 6.81 -3.13
CA GLU A 131 -11.19 6.81 -4.04
C GLU A 131 -12.50 7.03 -3.30
N ASP A 132 -12.67 6.40 -2.13
CA ASP A 132 -13.84 6.57 -1.26
C ASP A 132 -13.98 8.02 -0.75
N ARG A 133 -12.88 8.78 -0.72
CA ARG A 133 -12.84 10.20 -0.37
C ARG A 133 -12.95 11.13 -1.59
N CYS A 134 -13.24 10.60 -2.77
CA CYS A 134 -13.38 11.35 -4.00
C CYS A 134 -14.81 11.23 -4.55
N ILE A 135 -15.17 12.22 -5.37
CA ILE A 135 -16.41 12.17 -6.17
C ILE A 135 -16.36 10.95 -7.10
N PRO A 136 -17.42 10.12 -7.19
CA PRO A 136 -17.41 8.95 -8.08
C PRO A 136 -17.22 9.32 -9.55
N ARG A 137 -16.42 8.53 -10.28
CA ARG A 137 -16.16 8.69 -11.72
C ARG A 137 -17.45 8.69 -12.56
N THR A 138 -18.48 7.97 -12.08
CA THR A 138 -19.77 7.81 -12.77
C THR A 138 -20.76 8.94 -12.53
N ARG A 139 -20.39 9.95 -11.72
CA ARG A 139 -21.29 11.06 -11.40
C ARG A 139 -21.59 11.90 -12.63
N VAL A 140 -22.87 12.19 -12.85
CA VAL A 140 -23.29 13.10 -13.91
C VAL A 140 -22.68 14.49 -13.69
N GLY A 141 -22.03 15.03 -14.74
CA GLY A 141 -21.36 16.33 -14.67
C GLY A 141 -19.96 16.29 -14.07
N ILE A 142 -19.34 15.12 -13.97
CA ILE A 142 -17.98 14.94 -13.46
C ILE A 142 -16.97 15.85 -14.19
N ASP A 143 -17.08 16.00 -15.52
CA ASP A 143 -16.15 16.83 -16.31
C ASP A 143 -16.15 18.29 -15.87
N LYS A 144 -17.34 18.86 -15.54
CA LYS A 144 -17.44 20.22 -15.01
C LYS A 144 -16.77 20.36 -13.66
N TYR A 145 -16.89 19.32 -12.83
CA TYR A 145 -16.26 19.29 -11.51
C TYR A 145 -14.74 19.22 -11.62
N LEU A 146 -14.21 18.33 -12.47
CA LEU A 146 -12.78 18.22 -12.75
C LEU A 146 -12.22 19.54 -13.27
N HIS A 147 -12.89 20.15 -14.24
CA HIS A 147 -12.50 21.45 -14.78
C HIS A 147 -12.47 22.55 -13.71
N ALA A 148 -13.44 22.57 -12.77
CA ALA A 148 -13.44 23.51 -11.66
C ALA A 148 -12.25 23.30 -10.69
N CYS A 149 -11.74 22.06 -10.57
CA CYS A 149 -10.51 21.73 -9.84
C CYS A 149 -9.22 21.95 -10.68
N GLY A 150 -9.33 22.35 -11.95
CA GLY A 150 -8.16 22.47 -12.84
C GLY A 150 -7.56 21.11 -13.22
N ILE A 151 -8.37 20.06 -13.27
CA ILE A 151 -7.96 18.67 -13.53
C ILE A 151 -8.51 18.26 -14.89
N ASP A 152 -7.61 17.85 -15.82
CA ASP A 152 -7.99 17.50 -17.20
C ASP A 152 -8.62 16.09 -17.29
N SER A 153 -8.23 15.18 -16.43
CA SER A 153 -8.74 13.80 -16.39
C SER A 153 -8.86 13.33 -14.94
N TYR A 154 -9.76 12.36 -14.71
CA TYR A 154 -9.96 11.83 -13.35
C TYR A 154 -8.68 11.19 -12.80
N ASP A 155 -8.11 11.85 -11.81
CA ASP A 155 -6.97 11.39 -11.04
C ASP A 155 -7.22 11.59 -9.54
N VAL A 156 -7.17 10.49 -8.77
CA VAL A 156 -7.50 10.47 -7.34
C VAL A 156 -6.57 11.41 -6.55
N PHE A 157 -5.28 11.41 -6.84
CA PHE A 157 -4.32 12.24 -6.12
C PHE A 157 -4.53 13.73 -6.40
N SER A 158 -4.84 14.09 -7.64
CA SER A 158 -5.17 15.47 -8.01
C SER A 158 -6.49 15.93 -7.37
N LEU A 159 -7.48 15.05 -7.28
CA LEU A 159 -8.74 15.30 -6.58
C LEU A 159 -8.51 15.53 -5.09
N ILE A 160 -7.74 14.66 -4.43
CA ILE A 160 -7.39 14.82 -3.00
C ILE A 160 -6.66 16.16 -2.77
N ARG A 161 -5.73 16.55 -3.65
CA ARG A 161 -5.05 17.85 -3.55
C ARG A 161 -6.00 19.04 -3.70
N CYS A 162 -7.03 18.92 -4.57
CA CYS A 162 -8.03 19.96 -4.79
C CYS A 162 -9.03 20.06 -3.63
N THR A 163 -9.52 18.92 -3.14
CA THR A 163 -10.68 18.84 -2.23
C THR A 163 -10.33 18.52 -0.79
N GLU A 164 -9.09 18.12 -0.52
CA GLU A 164 -8.67 17.52 0.75
C GLU A 164 -9.51 16.28 1.12
N GLY A 165 -10.10 15.61 0.13
CA GLY A 165 -10.98 14.47 0.36
C GLY A 165 -12.20 14.76 1.24
N ARG A 166 -12.64 16.04 1.30
CA ARG A 166 -13.81 16.45 2.10
C ARG A 166 -15.10 15.98 1.48
N MET A 167 -15.94 15.36 2.28
CA MET A 167 -17.26 14.87 1.90
C MET A 167 -18.33 15.68 2.63
N ALA A 168 -19.55 15.71 2.05
CA ALA A 168 -20.69 16.39 2.68
C ALA A 168 -21.28 15.60 3.87
N GLU A 169 -21.00 14.30 3.90
CA GLU A 169 -21.59 13.33 4.82
C GLU A 169 -20.85 13.25 6.17
N ASP A 170 -19.61 13.74 6.23
CA ASP A 170 -18.80 13.66 7.45
C ASP A 170 -17.91 14.91 7.67
N ASN A 171 -17.11 14.88 8.73
CA ASN A 171 -16.14 15.93 9.04
C ASN A 171 -14.69 15.50 8.78
N GLN A 172 -14.50 14.41 8.08
CA GLN A 172 -13.19 13.83 7.81
C GLN A 172 -12.55 14.45 6.58
N TRP A 173 -11.23 14.53 6.59
CA TRP A 173 -10.47 15.07 5.47
C TRP A 173 -9.02 14.57 5.50
N ILE A 174 -8.34 14.65 4.36
CA ILE A 174 -6.97 14.18 4.19
C ILE A 174 -6.11 15.26 3.56
N LYS A 175 -4.89 15.40 4.03
CA LYS A 175 -3.91 16.37 3.55
C LYS A 175 -2.63 15.67 3.11
N GLU A 176 -2.20 15.92 1.88
CA GLU A 176 -0.86 15.57 1.41
C GLU A 176 0.14 16.58 2.00
N MET A 177 1.14 16.06 2.70
CA MET A 177 2.24 16.86 3.26
C MET A 177 3.33 17.01 2.21
N ARG A 178 3.74 18.24 1.97
CA ARG A 178 4.80 18.59 1.00
C ARG A 178 6.16 18.71 1.68
#